data_c8121824e604648eed9cd835989d87d2
#
_entry.id   c8121824e604648eed9cd835989d87d2
#
_cell.length_a   1.000
_cell.length_b   1.000
_cell.length_c   1.000
_cell.angle_alpha   90.00
_cell.angle_beta   90.00
_cell.angle_gamma   90.00
#
_symmetry.space_group_name_H-M   'P 1'
#
loop_
_entity.id
_entity.type
_entity.pdbx_description
1 polymer ?
#
loop_
_entity_poly.entity_id
_entity_poly.type
_entity_poly.pdbx_seq_one_letter_code
_entity_poly.pdbx_strand_id
1 'polypeptide(L)'
;MRVAIIGAGLSGLTAAWEIHYQHPGVEIEIFEAADRIGGKLYTVPFTAGPTDMGAEAYLAIRADATQFFTQLGLRDELVKPSGLPSLLYFNDAVHEMPRNTVMGIPASGSTVAKLVDIHTQARIDDEADQPGIAWVAGVTEMSLGGLVRARYGDQIVDRLVSVFQGGVFSCISDDLGIRATIPQLAQTFDDMASSGEKVTLSGAVNRILERQKADHTKHAKNYRPQVFGAFRQGYQQLYETLAEQSEATIHIDAFISGVAKKPQGFVLKGAGSGFYDRILFATPAPTTAMLVKDIMPAAEAPLKAVKLASSVVVGMKFASDEGLPDNSGILVATNEPGVKAKAFTFSSKKWPHIGERGGALVRASFGRFGDDEITRWEEDALVDQALDDLRTITGFDGRAAGLDEIYVQRWFGGLPVYSPTHLATVAEIEAVVADTEDVEIAGSFMRGVGVPAVIADARAAAHRLFK
;
A
#
# COMPACT_ATOMS: atom_id res chain seq x y z
N MET A 1 -10.65 33.59 -1.41
CA MET A 1 -11.03 32.31 -0.75
C MET A 1 -9.76 31.66 -0.23
N ARG A 2 -9.78 31.23 1.04
CA ARG A 2 -8.63 30.56 1.69
C ARG A 2 -9.00 29.13 2.05
N VAL A 3 -8.15 28.19 1.68
CA VAL A 3 -8.31 26.77 1.98
C VAL A 3 -7.17 26.30 2.87
N ALA A 4 -7.50 25.61 3.98
CA ALA A 4 -6.52 24.93 4.80
C ALA A 4 -6.51 23.42 4.45
N ILE A 5 -5.33 22.88 4.26
CA ILE A 5 -5.09 21.43 4.10
C ILE A 5 -4.26 20.97 5.28
N ILE A 6 -4.72 19.95 6.01
CA ILE A 6 -4.01 19.43 7.17
C ILE A 6 -3.37 18.09 6.82
N GLY A 7 -2.02 18.10 6.73
CA GLY A 7 -1.16 17.01 6.29
C GLY A 7 -0.55 17.24 4.91
N ALA A 8 0.79 17.28 4.83
CA ALA A 8 1.57 17.42 3.58
C ALA A 8 2.09 16.07 3.04
N GLY A 9 1.32 15.00 3.25
CA GLY A 9 1.54 13.73 2.58
C GLY A 9 1.03 13.75 1.13
N LEU A 10 1.14 12.62 0.41
CA LEU A 10 0.69 12.50 -0.97
C LEU A 10 -0.75 12.99 -1.18
N SER A 11 -1.67 12.68 -0.25
CA SER A 11 -3.07 13.11 -0.34
C SER A 11 -3.20 14.65 -0.30
N GLY A 12 -2.58 15.28 0.69
CA GLY A 12 -2.69 16.74 0.86
C GLY A 12 -2.02 17.52 -0.27
N LEU A 13 -0.83 17.09 -0.68
CA LEU A 13 -0.11 17.71 -1.81
C LEU A 13 -0.86 17.55 -3.14
N THR A 14 -1.42 16.35 -3.39
CA THR A 14 -2.24 16.10 -4.59
C THR A 14 -3.52 16.95 -4.58
N ALA A 15 -4.18 17.06 -3.43
CA ALA A 15 -5.38 17.87 -3.30
C ALA A 15 -5.07 19.37 -3.51
N ALA A 16 -3.97 19.86 -2.95
CA ALA A 16 -3.52 21.24 -3.17
C ALA A 16 -3.25 21.53 -4.65
N TRP A 17 -2.52 20.62 -5.32
CA TRP A 17 -2.25 20.73 -6.74
C TRP A 17 -3.54 20.76 -7.57
N GLU A 18 -4.49 19.85 -7.29
CA GLU A 18 -5.77 19.78 -8.00
C GLU A 18 -6.61 21.04 -7.76
N ILE A 19 -6.65 21.58 -6.53
CA ILE A 19 -7.36 22.82 -6.21
C ILE A 19 -6.74 24.00 -6.98
N HIS A 20 -5.42 24.15 -6.94
CA HIS A 20 -4.73 25.21 -7.67
C HIS A 20 -4.98 25.12 -9.18
N TYR A 21 -4.89 23.89 -9.74
CA TYR A 21 -5.10 23.65 -11.16
C TYR A 21 -6.51 24.00 -11.64
N GLN A 22 -7.54 23.71 -10.83
CA GLN A 22 -8.94 24.00 -11.15
C GLN A 22 -9.36 25.41 -10.76
N HIS A 23 -8.77 25.97 -9.72
CA HIS A 23 -9.16 27.24 -9.11
C HIS A 23 -7.93 28.12 -8.79
N PRO A 24 -7.23 28.64 -9.81
CA PRO A 24 -5.92 29.30 -9.62
C PRO A 24 -5.95 30.61 -8.80
N GLY A 25 -7.11 31.09 -8.38
CA GLY A 25 -7.25 32.25 -7.51
C GLY A 25 -7.48 31.92 -6.02
N VAL A 26 -7.43 30.65 -5.66
CA VAL A 26 -7.60 30.20 -4.27
C VAL A 26 -6.26 30.22 -3.54
N GLU A 27 -6.24 30.84 -2.36
CA GLU A 27 -5.09 30.81 -1.45
C GLU A 27 -5.09 29.49 -0.67
N ILE A 28 -4.03 28.70 -0.81
CA ILE A 28 -3.91 27.37 -0.19
C ILE A 28 -2.81 27.37 0.84
N GLU A 29 -3.12 26.94 2.05
CA GLU A 29 -2.13 26.71 3.10
C GLU A 29 -2.16 25.25 3.54
N ILE A 30 -0.99 24.62 3.58
CA ILE A 30 -0.82 23.24 4.04
C ILE A 30 -0.09 23.25 5.38
N PHE A 31 -0.61 22.50 6.36
CA PHE A 31 -0.03 22.37 7.70
C PHE A 31 0.43 20.93 7.93
N GLU A 32 1.74 20.75 8.11
CA GLU A 32 2.38 19.47 8.37
C GLU A 32 3.02 19.49 9.76
N ALA A 33 2.69 18.47 10.55
CA ALA A 33 3.20 18.36 11.91
C ALA A 33 4.66 17.88 11.99
N ALA A 34 5.13 17.19 10.95
CA ALA A 34 6.53 16.75 10.83
C ALA A 34 7.42 17.87 10.26
N ASP A 35 8.72 17.62 10.32
CA ASP A 35 9.79 18.48 9.79
C ASP A 35 9.94 18.38 8.27
N ARG A 36 9.12 17.58 7.58
CA ARG A 36 9.20 17.33 6.14
C ARG A 36 7.85 17.07 5.50
N ILE A 37 7.77 17.32 4.19
CA ILE A 37 6.64 16.91 3.34
C ILE A 37 6.79 15.46 2.84
N GLY A 38 5.80 14.95 2.11
CA GLY A 38 5.79 13.62 1.46
C GLY A 38 5.09 12.54 2.28
N GLY A 39 4.99 12.71 3.61
CA GLY A 39 4.31 11.74 4.48
C GLY A 39 4.93 10.34 4.40
N LYS A 40 4.19 9.37 3.84
CA LYS A 40 4.63 7.97 3.66
C LYS A 40 5.46 7.73 2.40
N LEU A 41 5.65 8.73 1.57
CA LEU A 41 6.69 8.80 0.54
C LEU A 41 7.92 9.43 1.19
N TYR A 42 9.02 8.70 1.22
CA TYR A 42 10.23 9.19 1.85
C TYR A 42 11.47 8.64 1.13
N THR A 43 12.16 9.54 0.48
CA THR A 43 13.43 9.27 -0.20
C THR A 43 14.57 9.79 0.66
N VAL A 44 15.57 8.97 0.93
CA VAL A 44 16.75 9.30 1.72
C VAL A 44 18.01 9.35 0.85
N PRO A 45 18.96 10.24 1.15
CA PRO A 45 20.17 10.41 0.35
C PRO A 45 21.24 9.38 0.77
N PHE A 46 21.21 8.19 0.20
CA PHE A 46 22.40 7.30 0.26
C PHE A 46 23.52 7.89 -0.58
N THR A 47 24.77 7.66 -0.20
CA THR A 47 25.96 8.14 -0.94
C THR A 47 25.91 7.70 -2.41
N ALA A 48 25.45 6.47 -2.68
CA ALA A 48 25.29 5.96 -4.03
C ALA A 48 24.10 6.54 -4.80
N GLY A 49 23.27 7.35 -4.17
CA GLY A 49 22.10 8.01 -4.74
C GLY A 49 20.81 7.78 -3.96
N PRO A 50 19.76 8.53 -4.26
CA PRO A 50 18.53 8.56 -3.49
C PRO A 50 17.83 7.19 -3.46
N THR A 51 17.26 6.85 -2.30
CA THR A 51 16.61 5.55 -2.04
C THR A 51 15.32 5.76 -1.28
N ASP A 52 14.24 5.16 -1.77
CA ASP A 52 12.93 5.23 -1.12
C ASP A 52 12.85 4.29 0.09
N MET A 53 12.53 4.84 1.24
CA MET A 53 12.32 4.11 2.50
C MET A 53 10.84 3.97 2.86
N GLY A 54 9.95 4.60 2.10
CA GLY A 54 8.51 4.41 2.10
C GLY A 54 8.05 3.48 0.96
N ALA A 55 7.03 3.91 0.22
CA ALA A 55 6.66 3.24 -1.03
C ALA A 55 7.85 3.29 -2.01
N GLU A 56 8.12 2.16 -2.66
CA GLU A 56 9.21 2.05 -3.65
C GLU A 56 8.68 2.00 -5.09
N ALA A 57 7.44 1.53 -5.26
CA ALA A 57 6.82 1.35 -6.56
C ALA A 57 5.34 1.69 -6.54
N TYR A 58 4.80 2.07 -7.69
CA TYR A 58 3.36 2.19 -7.92
C TYR A 58 2.88 1.16 -8.94
N LEU A 59 1.57 0.88 -8.93
CA LEU A 59 0.94 0.01 -9.94
C LEU A 59 0.80 0.76 -11.26
N ALA A 60 1.75 0.59 -12.18
CA ALA A 60 1.78 1.24 -13.49
C ALA A 60 0.70 0.70 -14.45
N ILE A 61 0.12 -0.46 -14.16
CA ILE A 61 -1.08 -0.96 -14.85
C ILE A 61 -2.29 -0.01 -14.66
N ARG A 62 -2.29 0.82 -13.63
CA ARG A 62 -3.21 1.93 -13.42
C ARG A 62 -2.78 3.11 -14.28
N ALA A 63 -3.34 3.19 -15.49
CA ALA A 63 -3.00 4.22 -16.49
C ALA A 63 -3.28 5.65 -15.99
N ASP A 64 -4.29 5.83 -15.12
CA ASP A 64 -4.65 7.10 -14.50
C ASP A 64 -3.48 7.76 -13.75
N ALA A 65 -2.72 6.98 -12.96
CA ALA A 65 -1.56 7.51 -12.26
C ALA A 65 -0.43 7.92 -13.22
N THR A 66 -0.13 7.08 -14.22
CA THR A 66 0.89 7.40 -15.22
C THR A 66 0.52 8.64 -16.04
N GLN A 67 -0.77 8.82 -16.35
CA GLN A 67 -1.27 10.04 -16.99
C GLN A 67 -1.10 11.27 -16.10
N PHE A 68 -1.38 11.14 -14.80
CA PHE A 68 -1.19 12.21 -13.83
C PHE A 68 0.29 12.60 -13.71
N PHE A 69 1.21 11.64 -13.63
CA PHE A 69 2.65 11.92 -13.62
C PHE A 69 3.10 12.61 -14.92
N THR A 70 2.50 12.24 -16.06
CA THR A 70 2.76 12.92 -17.34
C THR A 70 2.28 14.37 -17.31
N GLN A 71 1.11 14.64 -16.70
CA GLN A 71 0.55 15.98 -16.52
C GLN A 71 1.46 16.85 -15.63
N LEU A 72 2.10 16.26 -14.61
CA LEU A 72 3.11 16.90 -13.78
C LEU A 72 4.45 17.14 -14.48
N GLY A 73 4.65 16.65 -15.72
CA GLY A 73 5.93 16.73 -16.42
C GLY A 73 6.95 15.66 -16.02
N LEU A 74 6.55 14.65 -15.27
CA LEU A 74 7.44 13.62 -14.70
C LEU A 74 7.54 12.34 -15.54
N ARG A 75 7.04 12.33 -16.78
CA ARG A 75 7.01 11.13 -17.63
C ARG A 75 8.38 10.50 -17.84
N ASP A 76 9.38 11.32 -18.10
CA ASP A 76 10.73 10.87 -18.46
C ASP A 76 11.53 10.39 -17.25
N GLU A 77 11.03 10.69 -16.04
CA GLU A 77 11.58 10.24 -14.78
C GLU A 77 11.10 8.83 -14.37
N LEU A 78 10.09 8.31 -15.07
CA LEU A 78 9.53 7.00 -14.76
C LEU A 78 10.44 5.88 -15.25
N VAL A 79 10.70 4.93 -14.37
CA VAL A 79 11.55 3.77 -14.62
C VAL A 79 10.79 2.46 -14.47
N LYS A 80 11.29 1.42 -15.15
CA LYS A 80 10.72 0.06 -15.15
C LYS A 80 11.58 -0.86 -14.31
N PRO A 81 10.98 -1.86 -13.65
CA PRO A 81 11.76 -2.91 -12.99
C PRO A 81 12.45 -3.81 -14.01
N SER A 82 13.48 -4.52 -13.57
CA SER A 82 14.25 -5.48 -14.37
C SER A 82 13.43 -6.63 -14.96
N GLY A 83 12.27 -6.92 -14.34
CA GLY A 83 11.46 -8.09 -14.69
C GLY A 83 11.91 -9.40 -14.04
N LEU A 84 12.93 -9.36 -13.19
CA LEU A 84 13.34 -10.51 -12.39
C LEU A 84 12.19 -10.94 -11.45
N PRO A 85 11.94 -12.26 -11.28
CA PRO A 85 10.88 -12.74 -10.41
C PRO A 85 11.22 -12.52 -8.93
N SER A 86 10.20 -12.45 -8.10
CA SER A 86 10.34 -12.59 -6.65
C SER A 86 10.30 -14.06 -6.24
N LEU A 87 10.79 -14.36 -5.06
CA LEU A 87 10.84 -15.68 -4.45
C LEU A 87 9.94 -15.74 -3.20
N LEU A 88 9.68 -16.95 -2.73
CA LEU A 88 9.05 -17.26 -1.45
C LEU A 88 10.03 -17.99 -0.54
N TYR A 89 9.93 -17.76 0.77
CA TYR A 89 10.67 -18.51 1.78
C TYR A 89 9.72 -19.09 2.82
N PHE A 90 9.76 -20.40 2.98
CA PHE A 90 9.06 -21.16 4.03
C PHE A 90 9.64 -22.58 4.18
N ASN A 91 9.45 -23.18 5.36
CA ASN A 91 10.02 -24.48 5.70
C ASN A 91 11.54 -24.53 5.46
N ASP A 92 12.26 -23.50 5.85
CA ASP A 92 13.71 -23.36 5.71
C ASP A 92 14.20 -23.55 4.25
N ALA A 93 13.38 -23.16 3.29
CA ALA A 93 13.71 -23.31 1.85
C ALA A 93 13.15 -22.15 1.01
N VAL A 94 13.87 -21.88 -0.08
CA VAL A 94 13.48 -20.89 -1.10
C VAL A 94 12.66 -21.59 -2.19
N HIS A 95 11.55 -20.96 -2.57
CA HIS A 95 10.62 -21.46 -3.58
C HIS A 95 10.33 -20.40 -4.65
N GLU A 96 9.99 -20.85 -5.85
CA GLU A 96 9.48 -19.98 -6.91
C GLU A 96 8.05 -19.51 -6.60
N MET A 97 7.76 -18.28 -7.00
CA MET A 97 6.38 -17.76 -6.94
C MET A 97 5.47 -18.53 -7.89
N PRO A 98 4.28 -18.95 -7.44
CA PRO A 98 3.32 -19.62 -8.32
C PRO A 98 2.78 -18.62 -9.37
N ARG A 99 2.61 -19.10 -10.60
CA ARG A 99 1.95 -18.35 -11.67
C ARG A 99 0.46 -18.72 -11.71
N ASN A 100 -0.35 -17.91 -12.39
CA ASN A 100 -1.79 -18.16 -12.54
C ASN A 100 -2.53 -18.29 -11.20
N THR A 101 -2.29 -17.33 -10.32
CA THR A 101 -3.03 -17.14 -9.07
C THR A 101 -3.62 -15.75 -9.02
N VAL A 102 -4.67 -15.55 -8.24
CA VAL A 102 -5.23 -14.24 -7.92
C VAL A 102 -4.79 -13.89 -6.49
N MET A 103 -3.81 -13.01 -6.35
CA MET A 103 -3.22 -12.64 -5.05
C MET A 103 -2.83 -13.86 -4.19
N GLY A 104 -2.20 -14.86 -4.82
CA GLY A 104 -1.79 -16.09 -4.16
C GLY A 104 -2.87 -17.18 -4.08
N ILE A 105 -4.11 -16.91 -4.49
CA ILE A 105 -5.21 -17.88 -4.50
C ILE A 105 -5.17 -18.65 -5.81
N PRO A 106 -4.91 -19.99 -5.81
CA PRO A 106 -4.89 -20.81 -7.02
C PRO A 106 -6.30 -21.21 -7.46
N ALA A 107 -6.43 -21.54 -8.74
CA ALA A 107 -7.66 -22.14 -9.29
C ALA A 107 -7.64 -23.68 -9.20
N SER A 108 -6.47 -24.31 -9.07
CA SER A 108 -6.29 -25.75 -8.97
C SER A 108 -5.09 -26.11 -8.10
N GLY A 109 -5.11 -27.32 -7.50
CA GLY A 109 -4.03 -27.84 -6.68
C GLY A 109 -2.71 -28.00 -7.43
N SER A 110 -2.78 -28.34 -8.72
CA SER A 110 -1.61 -28.48 -9.59
C SER A 110 -0.79 -27.18 -9.73
N THR A 111 -1.44 -26.02 -9.64
CA THR A 111 -0.78 -24.71 -9.71
C THR A 111 0.22 -24.48 -8.56
N VAL A 112 -0.04 -25.09 -7.42
CA VAL A 112 0.73 -24.93 -6.18
C VAL A 112 1.35 -26.22 -5.67
N ALA A 113 1.42 -27.26 -6.50
CA ALA A 113 1.85 -28.61 -6.12
C ALA A 113 3.24 -28.68 -5.44
N LYS A 114 4.15 -27.75 -5.75
CA LYS A 114 5.48 -27.67 -5.11
C LYS A 114 5.47 -26.90 -3.79
N LEU A 115 4.36 -26.25 -3.43
CA LEU A 115 4.27 -25.33 -2.32
C LEU A 115 3.41 -25.84 -1.16
N VAL A 116 2.58 -26.85 -1.43
CA VAL A 116 1.65 -27.43 -0.46
C VAL A 116 1.64 -28.96 -0.55
N ASP A 117 1.14 -29.62 0.49
CA ASP A 117 1.01 -31.06 0.51
C ASP A 117 -0.13 -31.59 -0.38
N ILE A 118 -0.15 -32.89 -0.58
CA ILE A 118 -1.14 -33.57 -1.45
C ILE A 118 -2.59 -33.43 -0.96
N HIS A 119 -2.78 -33.31 0.36
CA HIS A 119 -4.12 -33.13 0.95
C HIS A 119 -4.65 -31.74 0.67
N THR A 120 -3.80 -30.72 0.76
CA THR A 120 -4.14 -29.34 0.40
C THR A 120 -4.43 -29.24 -1.11
N GLN A 121 -3.64 -29.91 -1.97
CA GLN A 121 -3.92 -29.96 -3.42
C GLN A 121 -5.30 -30.57 -3.70
N ALA A 122 -5.60 -31.73 -3.14
CA ALA A 122 -6.90 -32.40 -3.30
C ALA A 122 -8.04 -31.49 -2.81
N ARG A 123 -7.88 -30.83 -1.66
CA ARG A 123 -8.88 -29.92 -1.10
C ARG A 123 -9.18 -28.73 -2.03
N ILE A 124 -8.18 -28.23 -2.76
CA ILE A 124 -8.37 -27.16 -3.76
C ILE A 124 -9.14 -27.72 -4.96
N ASP A 125 -8.77 -28.89 -5.45
CA ASP A 125 -9.39 -29.49 -6.63
C ASP A 125 -10.85 -29.92 -6.37
N ASP A 126 -11.17 -30.38 -5.15
CA ASP A 126 -12.52 -30.76 -4.71
C ASP A 126 -13.38 -29.55 -4.28
N GLU A 127 -12.86 -28.31 -4.27
CA GLU A 127 -13.58 -27.14 -3.75
C GLU A 127 -14.88 -26.85 -4.49
N ALA A 128 -14.90 -27.07 -5.80
CA ALA A 128 -16.10 -26.86 -6.60
C ALA A 128 -17.25 -27.82 -6.24
N ASP A 129 -16.96 -28.98 -5.66
CA ASP A 129 -17.96 -29.97 -5.24
C ASP A 129 -18.53 -29.70 -3.84
N GLN A 130 -17.85 -28.88 -3.05
CA GLN A 130 -18.34 -28.47 -1.72
C GLN A 130 -19.58 -27.56 -1.82
N PRO A 131 -20.35 -27.38 -0.74
CA PRO A 131 -21.45 -26.40 -0.70
C PRO A 131 -20.97 -25.01 -1.12
N GLY A 132 -21.81 -24.28 -1.85
CA GLY A 132 -21.52 -22.92 -2.30
C GLY A 132 -21.21 -21.97 -1.13
N ILE A 133 -20.43 -20.93 -1.41
CA ILE A 133 -20.19 -19.85 -0.47
C ILE A 133 -21.51 -19.07 -0.31
N ALA A 134 -21.95 -18.83 0.92
CA ALA A 134 -23.12 -17.99 1.20
C ALA A 134 -22.77 -16.53 0.87
N TRP A 135 -23.12 -16.10 -0.33
CA TRP A 135 -22.78 -14.78 -0.84
C TRP A 135 -24.01 -14.06 -1.39
N VAL A 136 -24.28 -12.87 -0.89
CA VAL A 136 -25.32 -11.96 -1.36
C VAL A 136 -24.65 -10.83 -2.12
N ALA A 137 -24.97 -10.71 -3.40
CA ALA A 137 -24.36 -9.72 -4.28
C ALA A 137 -24.50 -8.29 -3.74
N GLY A 138 -23.41 -7.54 -3.76
CA GLY A 138 -23.35 -6.16 -3.26
C GLY A 138 -23.40 -6.00 -1.74
N VAL A 139 -23.68 -7.07 -0.97
CA VAL A 139 -23.89 -7.00 0.49
C VAL A 139 -22.83 -7.74 1.28
N THR A 140 -22.54 -9.00 0.91
CA THR A 140 -21.68 -9.86 1.73
C THR A 140 -20.24 -9.33 1.71
N GLU A 141 -19.68 -9.20 2.88
CA GLU A 141 -18.25 -8.99 3.12
C GLU A 141 -17.78 -10.02 4.15
N MET A 142 -16.58 -10.52 4.01
CA MET A 142 -15.98 -11.47 4.96
C MET A 142 -14.47 -11.41 4.95
N SER A 143 -13.84 -12.04 5.95
CA SER A 143 -12.38 -12.16 6.02
C SER A 143 -11.86 -12.95 4.82
N LEU A 144 -10.87 -12.37 4.13
CA LEU A 144 -10.19 -13.02 3.02
C LEU A 144 -9.47 -14.30 3.47
N GLY A 145 -8.64 -14.21 4.51
CA GLY A 145 -7.93 -15.37 5.07
C GLY A 145 -8.90 -16.40 5.61
N GLY A 146 -9.93 -15.95 6.35
CA GLY A 146 -10.95 -16.83 6.89
C GLY A 146 -11.67 -17.65 5.79
N LEU A 147 -12.05 -17.01 4.68
CA LEU A 147 -12.65 -17.71 3.55
C LEU A 147 -11.68 -18.70 2.90
N VAL A 148 -10.46 -18.27 2.57
CA VAL A 148 -9.48 -19.13 1.90
C VAL A 148 -9.08 -20.30 2.80
N ARG A 149 -8.90 -20.07 4.10
CA ARG A 149 -8.59 -21.10 5.10
C ARG A 149 -9.70 -22.13 5.21
N ALA A 150 -10.95 -21.69 5.24
CA ALA A 150 -12.12 -22.58 5.25
C ALA A 150 -12.24 -23.42 3.99
N ARG A 151 -11.84 -22.91 2.83
CA ARG A 151 -11.97 -23.60 1.53
C ARG A 151 -10.73 -24.43 1.18
N TYR A 152 -9.53 -23.86 1.33
CA TYR A 152 -8.27 -24.45 0.83
C TYR A 152 -7.33 -24.93 1.95
N GLY A 153 -7.48 -24.42 3.18
CA GLY A 153 -6.65 -24.75 4.32
C GLY A 153 -5.52 -23.76 4.59
N ASP A 154 -4.81 -24.04 5.70
CA ASP A 154 -3.85 -23.11 6.29
C ASP A 154 -2.63 -22.86 5.38
N GLN A 155 -2.12 -23.89 4.69
CA GLN A 155 -0.92 -23.75 3.88
C GLN A 155 -1.06 -22.70 2.77
N ILE A 156 -2.22 -22.59 2.13
CA ILE A 156 -2.47 -21.57 1.11
C ILE A 156 -2.50 -20.18 1.73
N VAL A 157 -3.15 -20.04 2.89
CA VAL A 157 -3.25 -18.75 3.57
C VAL A 157 -1.88 -18.29 4.05
N ASP A 158 -1.15 -19.14 4.77
CA ASP A 158 0.08 -18.74 5.48
C ASP A 158 1.28 -18.63 4.54
N ARG A 159 1.36 -19.46 3.48
CA ARG A 159 2.49 -19.47 2.54
C ARG A 159 2.29 -18.56 1.33
N LEU A 160 1.06 -18.23 0.98
CA LEU A 160 0.75 -17.49 -0.24
C LEU A 160 -0.09 -16.23 0.04
N VAL A 161 -1.36 -16.37 0.44
CA VAL A 161 -2.30 -15.23 0.46
C VAL A 161 -1.87 -14.16 1.45
N SER A 162 -1.52 -14.54 2.68
CA SER A 162 -1.02 -13.59 3.70
C SER A 162 0.34 -13.00 3.34
N VAL A 163 1.15 -13.71 2.58
CA VAL A 163 2.45 -13.24 2.09
C VAL A 163 2.27 -12.12 1.06
N PHE A 164 1.39 -12.31 0.09
CA PHE A 164 1.06 -11.28 -0.91
C PHE A 164 0.41 -10.05 -0.26
N GLN A 165 -0.55 -10.27 0.65
CA GLN A 165 -1.26 -9.18 1.34
C GLN A 165 -0.34 -8.45 2.34
N GLY A 166 0.55 -9.18 3.01
CA GLY A 166 1.52 -8.61 3.94
C GLY A 166 2.48 -7.61 3.27
N GLY A 167 2.83 -7.83 2.01
CA GLY A 167 3.61 -6.89 1.21
C GLY A 167 2.89 -5.59 0.90
N VAL A 168 1.55 -5.59 0.85
CA VAL A 168 0.73 -4.43 0.49
C VAL A 168 0.16 -3.73 1.73
N PHE A 169 -0.39 -4.49 2.69
CA PHE A 169 -1.15 -3.95 3.82
C PHE A 169 -0.42 -4.06 5.17
N SER A 170 0.71 -4.76 5.24
CA SER A 170 1.37 -5.13 6.52
C SER A 170 0.41 -5.85 7.50
N CYS A 171 -0.46 -6.70 6.97
CA CYS A 171 -1.44 -7.50 7.70
C CYS A 171 -1.38 -8.96 7.24
N ILE A 172 -1.89 -9.88 8.04
CA ILE A 172 -2.26 -11.21 7.56
C ILE A 172 -3.62 -11.12 6.85
N SER A 173 -3.89 -12.05 5.96
CA SER A 173 -5.14 -12.01 5.17
C SER A 173 -6.39 -12.25 6.01
N ASP A 174 -6.25 -12.85 7.21
CA ASP A 174 -7.35 -13.05 8.16
C ASP A 174 -7.93 -11.73 8.67
N ASP A 175 -7.13 -10.67 8.74
CA ASP A 175 -7.54 -9.32 9.17
C ASP A 175 -8.20 -8.50 8.05
N LEU A 176 -8.18 -8.97 6.82
CA LEU A 176 -8.52 -8.21 5.62
C LEU A 176 -9.88 -8.63 5.03
N GLY A 177 -10.66 -7.65 4.57
CA GLY A 177 -11.91 -7.87 3.86
C GLY A 177 -11.69 -8.13 2.36
N ILE A 178 -12.49 -9.02 1.78
CA ILE A 178 -12.38 -9.42 0.38
C ILE A 178 -12.67 -8.25 -0.57
N ARG A 179 -13.79 -7.52 -0.36
CA ARG A 179 -14.19 -6.39 -1.23
C ARG A 179 -13.17 -5.27 -1.19
N ALA A 180 -12.61 -5.01 -0.02
CA ALA A 180 -11.66 -3.93 0.18
C ALA A 180 -10.28 -4.23 -0.41
N THR A 181 -9.86 -5.49 -0.46
CA THR A 181 -8.48 -5.87 -0.83
C THR A 181 -8.35 -6.58 -2.17
N ILE A 182 -9.37 -7.36 -2.57
CA ILE A 182 -9.43 -8.03 -3.88
C ILE A 182 -10.81 -7.75 -4.53
N PRO A 183 -11.11 -6.51 -4.93
CA PRO A 183 -12.44 -6.14 -5.43
C PRO A 183 -12.87 -6.95 -6.65
N GLN A 184 -11.94 -7.39 -7.50
CA GLN A 184 -12.22 -8.26 -8.64
C GLN A 184 -12.75 -9.64 -8.22
N LEU A 185 -12.31 -10.17 -7.06
CA LEU A 185 -12.82 -11.43 -6.53
C LEU A 185 -14.25 -11.25 -6.00
N ALA A 186 -14.48 -10.19 -5.23
CA ALA A 186 -15.81 -9.84 -4.73
C ALA A 186 -16.80 -9.61 -5.87
N GLN A 187 -16.42 -8.86 -6.91
CA GLN A 187 -17.26 -8.64 -8.08
C GLN A 187 -17.58 -9.95 -8.81
N THR A 188 -16.61 -10.87 -8.90
CA THR A 188 -16.86 -12.17 -9.54
C THR A 188 -17.83 -13.02 -8.71
N PHE A 189 -17.73 -12.98 -7.38
CA PHE A 189 -18.73 -13.60 -6.51
C PHE A 189 -20.12 -12.96 -6.67
N ASP A 190 -20.20 -11.65 -6.80
CA ASP A 190 -21.46 -10.92 -7.06
C ASP A 190 -22.08 -11.34 -8.39
N ASP A 191 -21.28 -11.45 -9.46
CA ASP A 191 -21.72 -11.89 -10.77
C ASP A 191 -22.30 -13.33 -10.72
N MET A 192 -21.59 -14.26 -10.03
CA MET A 192 -22.04 -15.63 -9.85
C MET A 192 -23.34 -15.72 -9.07
N ALA A 193 -23.41 -15.03 -7.93
CA ALA A 193 -24.60 -15.01 -7.07
C ALA A 193 -25.82 -14.42 -7.81
N SER A 194 -25.64 -13.32 -8.53
CA SER A 194 -26.70 -12.65 -9.31
C SER A 194 -27.21 -13.50 -10.45
N SER A 195 -26.38 -14.37 -11.03
CA SER A 195 -26.75 -15.32 -12.09
C SER A 195 -27.40 -16.60 -11.54
N GLY A 196 -27.54 -16.73 -10.23
CA GLY A 196 -28.06 -17.94 -9.58
C GLY A 196 -27.09 -19.13 -9.65
N GLU A 197 -25.84 -18.87 -9.95
CA GLU A 197 -24.80 -19.89 -9.99
C GLU A 197 -24.26 -20.18 -8.59
N LYS A 198 -23.73 -21.39 -8.43
CA LYS A 198 -23.03 -21.79 -7.20
C LYS A 198 -21.76 -20.94 -7.06
N VAL A 199 -21.66 -20.13 -6.02
CA VAL A 199 -20.48 -19.34 -5.73
C VAL A 199 -19.40 -20.24 -5.15
N THR A 200 -18.25 -20.36 -5.84
CA THR A 200 -17.09 -21.15 -5.44
C THR A 200 -15.82 -20.34 -5.59
N LEU A 201 -14.83 -20.60 -4.74
CA LEU A 201 -13.55 -19.87 -4.77
C LEU A 201 -12.75 -20.21 -6.03
N SER A 202 -12.62 -21.50 -6.36
CA SER A 202 -11.92 -21.98 -7.54
C SER A 202 -12.58 -21.49 -8.84
N GLY A 203 -13.91 -21.50 -8.90
CA GLY A 203 -14.67 -21.00 -10.05
C GLY A 203 -14.47 -19.50 -10.27
N ALA A 204 -14.47 -18.71 -9.20
CA ALA A 204 -14.23 -17.27 -9.29
C ALA A 204 -12.80 -16.96 -9.74
N VAL A 205 -11.80 -17.63 -9.17
CA VAL A 205 -10.40 -17.48 -9.56
C VAL A 205 -10.20 -17.85 -11.04
N ASN A 206 -10.78 -18.97 -11.50
CA ASN A 206 -10.74 -19.36 -12.90
C ASN A 206 -11.29 -18.28 -13.84
N ARG A 207 -12.45 -17.71 -13.53
CA ARG A 207 -13.07 -16.63 -14.33
C ARG A 207 -12.18 -15.40 -14.42
N ILE A 208 -11.56 -15.01 -13.32
CA ILE A 208 -10.63 -13.87 -13.29
C ILE A 208 -9.44 -14.15 -14.20
N LEU A 209 -8.83 -15.34 -14.08
CA LEU A 209 -7.67 -15.72 -14.90
C LEU A 209 -8.03 -15.84 -16.39
N GLU A 210 -9.19 -16.32 -16.74
CA GLU A 210 -9.68 -16.38 -18.13
C GLU A 210 -9.90 -14.97 -18.70
N ARG A 211 -10.51 -14.05 -17.95
CA ARG A 211 -10.65 -12.64 -18.34
C ARG A 211 -9.28 -12.00 -18.59
N GLN A 212 -8.32 -12.21 -17.69
CA GLN A 212 -6.95 -11.71 -17.84
C GLN A 212 -6.27 -12.28 -19.10
N LYS A 213 -6.41 -13.57 -19.37
CA LYS A 213 -5.88 -14.19 -20.62
C LYS A 213 -6.53 -13.60 -21.87
N ALA A 214 -7.85 -13.41 -21.86
CA ALA A 214 -8.58 -12.83 -22.99
C ALA A 214 -8.14 -11.39 -23.27
N ASP A 215 -7.87 -10.60 -22.24
CA ASP A 215 -7.38 -9.24 -22.39
C ASP A 215 -5.93 -9.20 -22.90
N HIS A 216 -5.08 -10.10 -22.42
CA HIS A 216 -3.71 -10.26 -22.96
C HIS A 216 -3.69 -10.65 -24.45
N THR A 217 -4.65 -11.45 -24.91
CA THR A 217 -4.70 -11.86 -26.34
C THR A 217 -5.15 -10.74 -27.28
N LYS A 218 -5.85 -9.72 -26.78
CA LYS A 218 -6.23 -8.52 -27.56
C LYS A 218 -5.04 -7.59 -27.85
N HIS A 219 -3.97 -7.70 -27.07
CA HIS A 219 -2.74 -6.93 -27.27
C HIS A 219 -1.74 -7.71 -28.12
N ALA A 220 -0.80 -7.01 -28.77
CA ALA A 220 0.22 -7.64 -29.62
C ALA A 220 0.94 -8.79 -28.89
N LYS A 221 1.29 -9.87 -29.62
CA LYS A 221 1.89 -11.13 -29.08
C LYS A 221 3.07 -10.94 -28.11
N ASN A 222 3.74 -9.78 -28.09
CA ASN A 222 4.89 -9.46 -27.24
C ASN A 222 4.56 -8.37 -26.18
N TYR A 223 3.30 -7.97 -26.05
CA TYR A 223 2.94 -6.98 -25.03
C TYR A 223 2.92 -7.63 -23.65
N ARG A 224 3.89 -7.26 -22.80
CA ARG A 224 3.85 -7.53 -21.37
C ARG A 224 3.47 -6.21 -20.66
N PRO A 225 2.30 -6.11 -20.04
CA PRO A 225 1.94 -4.91 -19.32
C PRO A 225 2.96 -4.66 -18.21
N GLN A 226 3.44 -3.44 -18.14
CA GLN A 226 4.28 -3.01 -17.02
C GLN A 226 3.41 -2.96 -15.76
N VAL A 227 3.64 -3.85 -14.82
CA VAL A 227 2.84 -3.93 -13.58
C VAL A 227 3.28 -2.84 -12.60
N PHE A 228 4.58 -2.61 -12.45
CA PHE A 228 5.16 -1.65 -11.52
C PHE A 228 5.98 -0.59 -12.25
N GLY A 229 5.99 0.61 -11.67
CA GLY A 229 6.87 1.70 -12.03
C GLY A 229 7.41 2.40 -10.80
N ALA A 230 8.49 3.15 -10.95
CA ALA A 230 9.08 3.99 -9.91
C ALA A 230 9.63 5.27 -10.53
N PHE A 231 10.12 6.17 -9.71
CA PHE A 231 10.84 7.36 -10.15
C PHE A 231 12.35 7.14 -10.08
N ARG A 232 13.08 7.64 -11.07
CA ARG A 232 14.54 7.48 -11.16
C ARG A 232 15.28 8.01 -9.95
N GLN A 233 14.84 9.15 -9.41
CA GLN A 233 15.39 9.79 -8.22
C GLN A 233 14.53 9.59 -6.96
N GLY A 234 13.66 8.56 -6.97
CA GLY A 234 12.73 8.29 -5.90
C GLY A 234 11.50 9.18 -5.90
N TYR A 235 10.60 8.92 -4.96
CA TYR A 235 9.33 9.66 -4.83
C TYR A 235 9.50 11.13 -4.42
N GLN A 236 10.70 11.53 -4.03
CA GLN A 236 11.02 12.94 -3.79
C GLN A 236 10.65 13.81 -4.99
N GLN A 237 10.90 13.34 -6.20
CA GLN A 237 10.51 14.05 -7.42
C GLN A 237 9.00 14.32 -7.47
N LEU A 238 8.18 13.35 -7.07
CA LEU A 238 6.72 13.51 -7.09
C LEU A 238 6.24 14.51 -6.05
N TYR A 239 6.62 14.35 -4.78
CA TYR A 239 6.06 15.20 -3.73
C TYR A 239 6.62 16.63 -3.78
N GLU A 240 7.85 16.83 -4.23
CA GLU A 240 8.41 18.18 -4.46
C GLU A 240 7.74 18.88 -5.65
N THR A 241 7.52 18.16 -6.76
CA THR A 241 6.79 18.71 -7.92
C THR A 241 5.36 19.09 -7.57
N LEU A 242 4.66 18.28 -6.77
CA LEU A 242 3.31 18.60 -6.29
C LEU A 242 3.33 19.83 -5.40
N ALA A 243 4.30 19.93 -4.49
CA ALA A 243 4.44 21.09 -3.60
C ALA A 243 4.71 22.37 -4.40
N GLU A 244 5.65 22.34 -5.34
CA GLU A 244 6.01 23.48 -6.18
C GLU A 244 4.83 23.93 -7.07
N GLN A 245 4.23 22.98 -7.81
CA GLN A 245 3.17 23.31 -8.77
C GLN A 245 1.82 23.63 -8.10
N SER A 246 1.63 23.33 -6.83
CA SER A 246 0.42 23.71 -6.10
C SER A 246 0.36 25.19 -5.74
N GLU A 247 1.51 25.89 -5.78
CA GLU A 247 1.69 27.27 -5.29
C GLU A 247 1.18 27.48 -3.85
N ALA A 248 0.99 26.40 -3.08
CA ALA A 248 0.51 26.45 -1.72
C ALA A 248 1.60 26.94 -0.76
N THR A 249 1.22 27.72 0.25
CA THR A 249 2.11 28.00 1.39
C THR A 249 2.16 26.79 2.30
N ILE A 250 3.32 26.16 2.42
CA ILE A 250 3.49 24.93 3.22
C ILE A 250 4.21 25.27 4.53
N HIS A 251 3.55 24.94 5.65
CA HIS A 251 4.08 25.09 6.99
C HIS A 251 4.47 23.72 7.53
N ILE A 252 5.76 23.42 7.67
CA ILE A 252 6.30 22.25 8.39
C ILE A 252 6.46 22.57 9.87
N ASP A 253 6.64 21.55 10.74
CA ASP A 253 6.63 21.70 12.20
C ASP A 253 5.39 22.47 12.71
N ALA A 254 4.30 22.39 11.96
CA ALA A 254 3.07 23.17 12.16
C ALA A 254 1.94 22.27 12.69
N PHE A 255 2.00 21.94 13.97
CA PHE A 255 1.03 21.05 14.61
C PHE A 255 -0.34 21.72 14.76
N ILE A 256 -1.37 21.06 14.22
CA ILE A 256 -2.78 21.41 14.42
C ILE A 256 -3.39 20.42 15.43
N SER A 257 -3.95 20.95 16.51
CA SER A 257 -4.58 20.15 17.57
C SER A 257 -6.10 20.06 17.46
N GLY A 258 -6.73 20.81 16.58
CA GLY A 258 -8.17 20.79 16.35
C GLY A 258 -8.62 21.93 15.44
N VAL A 259 -9.90 21.89 15.09
CA VAL A 259 -10.57 22.89 14.24
C VAL A 259 -11.86 23.34 14.92
N ALA A 260 -12.19 24.63 14.79
CA ALA A 260 -13.45 25.17 15.24
C ALA A 260 -14.15 25.92 14.09
N LYS A 261 -15.48 25.71 13.92
CA LYS A 261 -16.30 26.48 12.97
C LYS A 261 -16.77 27.77 13.65
N LYS A 262 -16.66 28.88 12.95
CA LYS A 262 -17.10 30.22 13.36
C LYS A 262 -17.96 30.82 12.26
N PRO A 263 -18.72 31.91 12.52
CA PRO A 263 -19.54 32.54 11.47
C PRO A 263 -18.74 32.99 10.22
N GLN A 264 -17.45 33.29 10.38
CA GLN A 264 -16.56 33.74 9.30
C GLN A 264 -15.81 32.61 8.60
N GLY A 265 -15.99 31.37 9.00
CA GLY A 265 -15.28 30.20 8.49
C GLY A 265 -14.64 29.36 9.59
N PHE A 266 -13.58 28.65 9.25
CA PHE A 266 -12.89 27.75 10.17
C PHE A 266 -11.65 28.42 10.78
N VAL A 267 -11.38 28.08 12.04
CA VAL A 267 -10.18 28.49 12.77
C VAL A 267 -9.42 27.25 13.21
N LEU A 268 -8.12 27.21 12.93
CA LEU A 268 -7.24 26.14 13.37
C LEU A 268 -6.77 26.40 14.80
N LYS A 269 -6.68 25.34 15.61
CA LYS A 269 -6.08 25.35 16.94
C LYS A 269 -4.65 24.83 16.86
N GLY A 270 -3.67 25.68 17.15
CA GLY A 270 -2.24 25.40 17.00
C GLY A 270 -1.61 26.36 15.99
N ALA A 271 -0.95 25.82 14.98
CA ALA A 271 -0.41 26.64 13.89
C ALA A 271 -1.55 27.20 13.00
N GLY A 272 -1.24 28.23 12.23
CA GLY A 272 -2.19 28.93 11.37
C GLY A 272 -2.80 30.16 11.99
N SER A 273 -3.31 31.07 11.18
CA SER A 273 -3.85 32.35 11.61
C SER A 273 -5.04 32.79 10.76
N GLY A 274 -6.02 33.44 11.41
CA GLY A 274 -7.20 33.94 10.73
C GLY A 274 -8.24 32.88 10.45
N PHE A 275 -9.04 33.10 9.40
CA PHE A 275 -10.15 32.24 9.02
C PHE A 275 -9.87 31.57 7.67
N TYR A 276 -10.33 30.35 7.54
CA TYR A 276 -10.33 29.58 6.29
C TYR A 276 -11.77 29.33 5.85
N ASP A 277 -12.01 29.50 4.57
CA ASP A 277 -13.35 29.27 4.00
C ASP A 277 -13.65 27.77 3.94
N ARG A 278 -12.63 26.95 3.63
CA ARG A 278 -12.74 25.49 3.46
C ARG A 278 -11.57 24.75 4.09
N ILE A 279 -11.81 23.50 4.48
CA ILE A 279 -10.76 22.62 5.06
C ILE A 279 -10.76 21.25 4.41
N LEU A 280 -9.57 20.72 4.11
CA LEU A 280 -9.35 19.34 3.72
C LEU A 280 -8.41 18.65 4.73
N PHE A 281 -8.88 17.53 5.29
CA PHE A 281 -8.07 16.70 6.18
C PHE A 281 -7.40 15.59 5.38
N ALA A 282 -6.06 15.57 5.37
CA ALA A 282 -5.21 14.59 4.69
C ALA A 282 -4.30 13.83 5.67
N THR A 283 -4.78 13.65 6.91
CA THR A 283 -4.08 12.96 8.00
C THR A 283 -4.59 11.53 8.18
N PRO A 284 -3.85 10.63 8.89
CA PRO A 284 -4.35 9.29 9.21
C PRO A 284 -5.69 9.32 9.96
N ALA A 285 -6.55 8.33 9.75
CA ALA A 285 -7.91 8.33 10.27
C ALA A 285 -8.03 8.62 11.78
N PRO A 286 -7.23 8.01 12.69
CA PRO A 286 -7.30 8.35 14.13
C PRO A 286 -6.89 9.79 14.44
N THR A 287 -5.94 10.36 13.67
CA THR A 287 -5.56 11.77 13.78
C THR A 287 -6.70 12.67 13.29
N THR A 288 -7.29 12.35 12.14
CA THR A 288 -8.45 13.07 11.60
C THR A 288 -9.60 13.06 12.62
N ALA A 289 -9.87 11.94 13.29
CA ALA A 289 -10.89 11.84 14.32
C ALA A 289 -10.73 12.89 15.45
N MET A 290 -9.49 13.10 15.88
CA MET A 290 -9.18 14.13 16.91
C MET A 290 -9.41 15.54 16.39
N LEU A 291 -9.05 15.79 15.13
CA LEU A 291 -9.13 17.13 14.51
C LEU A 291 -10.57 17.55 14.25
N VAL A 292 -11.44 16.62 13.82
CA VAL A 292 -12.81 16.91 13.39
C VAL A 292 -13.87 16.89 14.51
N LYS A 293 -13.52 16.44 15.72
CA LYS A 293 -14.47 16.20 16.82
C LYS A 293 -15.41 17.35 17.15
N ASP A 294 -14.93 18.61 17.00
CA ASP A 294 -15.72 19.81 17.32
C ASP A 294 -16.57 20.29 16.12
N ILE A 295 -16.29 19.84 14.91
CA ILE A 295 -16.99 20.25 13.68
C ILE A 295 -17.80 19.12 13.03
N MET A 296 -17.37 17.87 13.20
CA MET A 296 -18.02 16.65 12.70
C MET A 296 -18.00 15.55 13.78
N PRO A 297 -18.68 15.72 14.92
CA PRO A 297 -18.61 14.76 16.02
C PRO A 297 -19.10 13.35 15.64
N ALA A 298 -20.01 13.23 14.69
CA ALA A 298 -20.49 11.93 14.20
C ALA A 298 -19.42 11.14 13.43
N ALA A 299 -18.40 11.80 12.87
CA ALA A 299 -17.28 11.14 12.19
C ALA A 299 -16.22 10.59 13.16
N GLU A 300 -16.22 11.00 14.42
CA GLU A 300 -15.16 10.63 15.37
C GLU A 300 -15.10 9.11 15.61
N ALA A 301 -16.21 8.47 15.84
CA ALA A 301 -16.27 7.03 16.13
C ALA A 301 -15.84 6.18 14.90
N PRO A 302 -16.41 6.37 13.70
CA PRO A 302 -15.98 5.59 12.53
C PRO A 302 -14.51 5.87 12.15
N LEU A 303 -14.00 7.10 12.26
CA LEU A 303 -12.58 7.38 12.03
C LEU A 303 -11.66 6.66 13.04
N LYS A 304 -12.04 6.59 14.32
CA LYS A 304 -11.29 5.82 15.34
C LYS A 304 -11.39 4.31 15.14
N ALA A 305 -12.40 3.81 14.46
CA ALA A 305 -12.55 2.40 14.17
C ALA A 305 -11.53 1.90 13.14
N VAL A 306 -11.01 2.78 12.28
CA VAL A 306 -9.94 2.45 11.33
C VAL A 306 -8.66 2.14 12.09
N LYS A 307 -8.26 0.87 12.09
CA LYS A 307 -7.01 0.42 12.71
C LYS A 307 -5.84 0.67 11.77
N LEU A 308 -4.64 0.81 12.35
CA LEU A 308 -3.41 1.07 11.61
C LEU A 308 -2.37 -0.02 11.91
N ALA A 309 -1.66 -0.46 10.88
CA ALA A 309 -0.52 -1.36 10.98
C ALA A 309 0.79 -0.56 11.07
N SER A 310 1.70 -1.01 11.92
CA SER A 310 3.05 -0.47 12.03
C SER A 310 4.05 -1.40 11.34
N SER A 311 5.11 -0.81 10.79
CA SER A 311 6.20 -1.56 10.15
C SER A 311 7.52 -0.79 10.27
N VAL A 312 8.63 -1.49 10.06
CA VAL A 312 9.94 -0.87 9.93
C VAL A 312 10.64 -1.40 8.68
N VAL A 313 11.34 -0.52 8.01
CA VAL A 313 12.17 -0.83 6.83
C VAL A 313 13.61 -0.52 7.18
N VAL A 314 14.50 -1.51 6.96
CA VAL A 314 15.94 -1.38 7.09
C VAL A 314 16.54 -1.38 5.68
N GLY A 315 17.05 -0.25 5.24
CA GLY A 315 17.81 -0.11 4.00
C GLY A 315 19.28 -0.36 4.27
N MET A 316 19.89 -1.25 3.48
CA MET A 316 21.29 -1.67 3.63
C MET A 316 22.01 -1.58 2.29
N LYS A 317 23.07 -0.80 2.24
CA LYS A 317 23.99 -0.71 1.09
C LYS A 317 25.25 -1.51 1.38
N PHE A 318 25.60 -2.38 0.45
CA PHE A 318 26.79 -3.21 0.53
C PHE A 318 27.76 -2.86 -0.62
N ALA A 319 29.06 -2.97 -0.36
CA ALA A 319 30.11 -2.73 -1.34
C ALA A 319 30.06 -3.74 -2.49
N SER A 320 29.68 -4.99 -2.21
CA SER A 320 29.57 -6.07 -3.19
C SER A 320 28.15 -6.64 -3.25
N ASP A 321 27.75 -7.11 -4.44
CA ASP A 321 26.53 -7.89 -4.66
C ASP A 321 26.81 -9.39 -4.95
N GLU A 322 28.06 -9.82 -4.79
CA GLU A 322 28.47 -11.20 -5.01
C GLU A 322 27.75 -12.14 -4.06
N GLY A 323 27.05 -13.13 -4.59
CA GLY A 323 26.23 -14.07 -3.84
C GLY A 323 24.80 -13.60 -3.55
N LEU A 324 24.43 -12.36 -3.85
CA LEU A 324 23.03 -11.94 -3.78
C LEU A 324 22.24 -12.56 -4.94
N PRO A 325 21.11 -13.25 -4.69
CA PRO A 325 20.34 -13.90 -5.76
C PRO A 325 19.88 -12.92 -6.85
N ASP A 326 19.88 -13.38 -8.12
CA ASP A 326 19.39 -12.61 -9.27
C ASP A 326 17.84 -12.65 -9.32
N ASN A 327 17.23 -12.05 -8.31
CA ASN A 327 15.79 -11.95 -8.12
C ASN A 327 15.43 -10.53 -7.67
N SER A 328 14.16 -10.14 -7.81
CA SER A 328 13.70 -8.83 -7.39
C SER A 328 13.52 -8.70 -5.87
N GLY A 329 13.48 -9.83 -5.16
CA GLY A 329 13.30 -9.91 -3.72
C GLY A 329 12.74 -11.26 -3.29
N ILE A 330 12.48 -11.39 -2.02
CA ILE A 330 11.93 -12.59 -1.41
C ILE A 330 10.88 -12.23 -0.36
N LEU A 331 9.77 -12.95 -0.37
CA LEU A 331 8.69 -12.82 0.60
C LEU A 331 8.73 -14.01 1.55
N VAL A 332 8.54 -13.75 2.84
CA VAL A 332 8.62 -14.78 3.89
C VAL A 332 7.22 -15.15 4.35
N ALA A 333 6.94 -16.45 4.44
CA ALA A 333 5.67 -16.97 4.94
C ALA A 333 5.36 -16.45 6.35
N THR A 334 4.08 -16.44 6.67
CA THR A 334 3.64 -16.04 8.01
C THR A 334 4.08 -17.10 9.02
N ASN A 335 4.61 -16.66 10.16
CA ASN A 335 5.07 -17.54 11.25
C ASN A 335 6.23 -18.49 10.88
N GLU A 336 7.10 -18.10 9.94
CA GLU A 336 8.31 -18.89 9.63
C GLU A 336 9.25 -18.88 10.83
N PRO A 337 9.62 -20.04 11.39
CA PRO A 337 10.49 -20.10 12.55
C PRO A 337 11.88 -19.52 12.27
N GLY A 338 12.44 -18.79 13.24
CA GLY A 338 13.81 -18.28 13.17
C GLY A 338 14.01 -17.05 12.27
N VAL A 339 13.00 -16.60 11.54
CA VAL A 339 13.03 -15.43 10.67
C VAL A 339 12.02 -14.39 11.15
N LYS A 340 12.42 -13.13 11.24
CA LYS A 340 11.57 -12.00 11.64
C LYS A 340 11.17 -11.10 10.47
N ALA A 341 12.02 -11.02 9.45
CA ALA A 341 11.69 -10.25 8.24
C ALA A 341 10.47 -10.85 7.52
N LYS A 342 9.54 -9.99 7.13
CA LYS A 342 8.41 -10.40 6.28
C LYS A 342 8.73 -10.38 4.78
N ALA A 343 9.77 -9.63 4.41
CA ALA A 343 10.22 -9.53 3.03
C ALA A 343 11.59 -8.87 2.92
N PHE A 344 12.33 -9.25 1.88
CA PHE A 344 13.48 -8.51 1.38
C PHE A 344 13.21 -8.04 -0.04
N THR A 345 13.48 -6.77 -0.33
CA THR A 345 13.55 -6.25 -1.70
C THR A 345 15.01 -6.08 -2.08
N PHE A 346 15.43 -6.74 -3.14
CA PHE A 346 16.77 -6.57 -3.70
C PHE A 346 16.72 -5.40 -4.68
N SER A 347 16.73 -4.16 -4.15
CA SER A 347 16.45 -2.96 -4.93
C SER A 347 17.44 -2.77 -6.08
N SER A 348 18.71 -3.12 -5.89
CA SER A 348 19.73 -3.10 -6.96
C SER A 348 19.50 -4.13 -8.06
N LYS A 349 18.85 -5.26 -7.78
CA LYS A 349 18.45 -6.28 -8.77
C LYS A 349 17.10 -5.96 -9.41
N LYS A 350 16.18 -5.41 -8.63
CA LYS A 350 14.82 -5.05 -9.07
C LYS A 350 14.82 -3.84 -10.02
N TRP A 351 15.63 -2.83 -9.73
CA TRP A 351 15.69 -1.57 -10.47
C TRP A 351 17.04 -1.38 -11.15
N PRO A 352 17.12 -1.47 -12.50
CA PRO A 352 18.40 -1.33 -13.23
C PRO A 352 19.18 -0.06 -12.89
N HIS A 353 18.50 1.09 -12.80
CA HIS A 353 19.15 2.37 -12.47
C HIS A 353 19.75 2.40 -11.04
N ILE A 354 19.26 1.57 -10.12
CA ILE A 354 19.87 1.38 -8.79
C ILE A 354 21.06 0.41 -8.90
N GLY A 355 20.93 -0.66 -9.68
CA GLY A 355 22.01 -1.62 -9.92
C GLY A 355 23.24 -0.98 -10.56
N GLU A 356 23.06 -0.02 -11.47
CA GLU A 356 24.13 0.75 -12.12
C GLU A 356 25.00 1.54 -11.13
N ARG A 357 24.54 1.76 -9.89
CA ARG A 357 25.29 2.43 -8.82
C ARG A 357 26.38 1.55 -8.19
N GLY A 358 26.42 0.24 -8.55
CA GLY A 358 27.36 -0.75 -8.03
C GLY A 358 27.02 -1.26 -6.64
N GLY A 359 27.60 -2.41 -6.26
CA GLY A 359 27.30 -3.14 -5.02
C GLY A 359 25.85 -3.57 -4.90
N ALA A 360 25.41 -3.96 -3.71
CA ALA A 360 24.02 -4.32 -3.45
C ALA A 360 23.30 -3.24 -2.65
N LEU A 361 22.02 -2.99 -2.99
CA LEU A 361 21.07 -2.27 -2.16
C LEU A 361 19.90 -3.20 -1.85
N VAL A 362 19.70 -3.48 -0.57
CA VAL A 362 18.67 -4.39 -0.06
C VAL A 362 17.82 -3.68 0.98
N ARG A 363 16.51 -3.89 0.92
CA ARG A 363 15.58 -3.39 1.95
C ARG A 363 14.94 -4.58 2.65
N ALA A 364 15.12 -4.67 3.97
CA ALA A 364 14.39 -5.59 4.83
C ALA A 364 13.14 -4.91 5.38
N SER A 365 12.03 -5.63 5.47
CA SER A 365 10.76 -5.12 6.00
C SER A 365 10.28 -6.02 7.13
N PHE A 366 9.91 -5.40 8.27
CA PHE A 366 9.46 -6.05 9.49
C PHE A 366 8.14 -5.46 9.99
N GLY A 367 7.46 -6.20 10.88
CA GLY A 367 6.25 -5.77 11.55
C GLY A 367 4.99 -5.97 10.69
N ARG A 368 3.93 -6.41 11.36
CA ARG A 368 2.57 -6.58 10.81
C ARG A 368 1.56 -6.07 11.82
N PHE A 369 0.35 -5.84 11.39
CA PHE A 369 -0.77 -5.58 12.31
C PHE A 369 -0.89 -6.73 13.32
N GLY A 370 -0.95 -6.39 14.61
CA GLY A 370 -1.01 -7.39 15.69
C GLY A 370 0.32 -8.06 16.04
N ASP A 371 1.38 -7.83 15.25
CA ASP A 371 2.76 -8.32 15.48
C ASP A 371 3.76 -7.24 15.10
N ASP A 372 3.79 -6.17 15.89
CA ASP A 372 4.60 -4.97 15.62
C ASP A 372 5.65 -4.66 16.70
N GLU A 373 5.88 -5.58 17.65
CA GLU A 373 6.86 -5.40 18.72
C GLU A 373 8.25 -5.06 18.18
N ILE A 374 8.67 -5.74 17.11
CA ILE A 374 9.97 -5.54 16.45
C ILE A 374 10.16 -4.08 15.95
N THR A 375 9.10 -3.34 15.69
CA THR A 375 9.19 -1.94 15.23
C THR A 375 9.74 -1.00 16.31
N ARG A 376 9.81 -1.47 17.57
CA ARG A 376 10.31 -0.72 18.73
C ARG A 376 11.70 -1.17 19.19
N TRP A 377 12.29 -2.16 18.52
CA TRP A 377 13.64 -2.60 18.83
C TRP A 377 14.66 -1.48 18.56
N GLU A 378 15.80 -1.55 19.28
CA GLU A 378 16.92 -0.66 19.02
C GLU A 378 17.45 -0.85 17.58
N GLU A 379 18.05 0.19 17.02
CA GLU A 379 18.45 0.20 15.60
C GLU A 379 19.46 -0.89 15.28
N ASP A 380 20.49 -1.03 16.14
CA ASP A 380 21.53 -2.05 15.96
C ASP A 380 20.94 -3.47 15.96
N ALA A 381 19.98 -3.73 16.86
CA ALA A 381 19.29 -5.02 16.92
C ALA A 381 18.44 -5.31 15.66
N LEU A 382 17.80 -4.27 15.09
CA LEU A 382 17.06 -4.39 13.83
C LEU A 382 17.98 -4.69 12.65
N VAL A 383 19.13 -4.03 12.60
CA VAL A 383 20.13 -4.23 11.54
C VAL A 383 20.74 -5.61 11.64
N ASP A 384 21.15 -6.04 12.83
CA ASP A 384 21.68 -7.37 13.06
C ASP A 384 20.68 -8.45 12.67
N GLN A 385 19.41 -8.31 13.07
CA GLN A 385 18.34 -9.22 12.66
C GLN A 385 18.14 -9.24 11.13
N ALA A 386 18.20 -8.07 10.47
CA ALA A 386 18.08 -8.00 9.01
C ALA A 386 19.23 -8.73 8.31
N LEU A 387 20.46 -8.60 8.80
CA LEU A 387 21.63 -9.29 8.26
C LEU A 387 21.56 -10.82 8.49
N ASP A 388 21.14 -11.24 9.67
CA ASP A 388 21.00 -12.65 10.03
C ASP A 388 19.89 -13.34 9.22
N ASP A 389 18.72 -12.68 9.09
CA ASP A 389 17.62 -13.17 8.26
C ASP A 389 18.03 -13.24 6.77
N LEU A 390 18.70 -12.20 6.27
CA LEU A 390 19.17 -12.17 4.87
C LEU A 390 20.13 -13.35 4.58
N ARG A 391 21.07 -13.59 5.49
CA ARG A 391 22.02 -14.71 5.37
C ARG A 391 21.31 -16.05 5.47
N THR A 392 20.41 -16.21 6.42
CA THR A 392 19.64 -17.45 6.61
C THR A 392 18.84 -17.80 5.36
N ILE A 393 18.15 -16.81 4.80
CA ILE A 393 17.23 -17.00 3.67
C ILE A 393 17.98 -17.21 2.33
N THR A 394 19.05 -16.45 2.11
CA THR A 394 19.69 -16.36 0.79
C THR A 394 21.10 -16.91 0.72
N GLY A 395 21.75 -17.12 1.86
CA GLY A 395 23.17 -17.41 1.95
C GLY A 395 24.08 -16.18 1.73
N PHE A 396 23.53 -15.01 1.39
CA PHE A 396 24.32 -13.79 1.20
C PHE A 396 24.78 -13.25 2.57
N ASP A 397 26.10 -13.26 2.78
CA ASP A 397 26.69 -12.70 4.00
C ASP A 397 26.92 -11.20 3.84
N GLY A 398 25.92 -10.41 4.27
CA GLY A 398 25.99 -8.95 4.17
C GLY A 398 27.13 -8.32 4.99
N ARG A 399 27.57 -8.97 6.08
CA ARG A 399 28.70 -8.48 6.88
C ARG A 399 30.03 -8.66 6.10
N ALA A 400 30.19 -9.79 5.41
CA ALA A 400 31.36 -10.05 4.58
C ALA A 400 31.33 -9.24 3.25
N ALA A 401 30.15 -8.91 2.73
CA ALA A 401 29.98 -8.11 1.52
C ALA A 401 30.31 -6.61 1.69
N GLY A 402 30.66 -6.17 2.90
CA GLY A 402 30.98 -4.79 3.22
C GLY A 402 29.73 -3.92 3.34
N LEU A 403 29.15 -3.85 4.54
CA LEU A 403 28.02 -2.99 4.85
C LEU A 403 28.49 -1.53 4.95
N ASP A 404 28.17 -0.72 3.95
CA ASP A 404 28.67 0.66 3.81
C ASP A 404 27.72 1.68 4.45
N GLU A 405 26.42 1.55 4.19
CA GLU A 405 25.41 2.49 4.69
C GLU A 405 24.15 1.76 5.14
N ILE A 406 23.54 2.29 6.17
CA ILE A 406 22.30 1.78 6.76
C ILE A 406 21.33 2.94 6.97
N TYR A 407 20.04 2.65 6.78
CA TYR A 407 18.97 3.57 7.16
C TYR A 407 17.80 2.77 7.73
N VAL A 408 17.32 3.14 8.91
CA VAL A 408 16.16 2.52 9.55
C VAL A 408 14.98 3.49 9.55
N GLN A 409 13.90 3.13 8.86
CA GLN A 409 12.67 3.92 8.82
C GLN A 409 11.54 3.20 9.53
N ARG A 410 11.05 3.78 10.61
CA ARG A 410 9.87 3.30 11.34
C ARG A 410 8.61 3.98 10.83
N TRP A 411 7.59 3.17 10.56
CA TRP A 411 6.28 3.61 10.11
C TRP A 411 5.23 3.24 11.14
N PHE A 412 5.16 3.99 12.24
CA PHE A 412 4.12 3.80 13.26
C PHE A 412 2.76 4.21 12.70
N GLY A 413 1.80 3.26 12.70
CA GLY A 413 0.51 3.48 12.07
C GLY A 413 0.62 3.81 10.58
N GLY A 414 1.60 3.22 9.88
CA GLY A 414 1.92 3.53 8.49
C GLY A 414 0.83 3.18 7.50
N LEU A 415 0.09 2.10 7.71
CA LEU A 415 -0.91 1.60 6.77
C LEU A 415 -2.25 1.34 7.47
N PRO A 416 -3.39 1.71 6.87
CA PRO A 416 -4.72 1.34 7.37
C PRO A 416 -4.99 -0.15 7.15
N VAL A 417 -5.65 -0.77 8.13
CA VAL A 417 -6.12 -2.15 8.05
C VAL A 417 -7.48 -2.18 7.36
N TYR A 418 -7.55 -2.79 6.22
CA TYR A 418 -8.77 -2.94 5.44
C TYR A 418 -9.56 -4.18 5.88
N SER A 419 -10.08 -4.09 7.12
CA SER A 419 -10.86 -5.17 7.74
C SER A 419 -12.17 -5.46 7.01
N PRO A 420 -12.87 -6.56 7.33
CA PRO A 420 -14.18 -6.84 6.73
C PRO A 420 -15.23 -5.74 6.99
N THR A 421 -15.06 -4.90 8.00
CA THR A 421 -15.96 -3.77 8.28
C THR A 421 -15.53 -2.46 7.64
N HIS A 422 -14.34 -2.44 7.00
CA HIS A 422 -13.70 -1.21 6.54
C HIS A 422 -14.57 -0.39 5.56
N LEU A 423 -15.15 -1.03 4.55
CA LEU A 423 -15.96 -0.33 3.54
C LEU A 423 -17.24 0.27 4.16
N ALA A 424 -17.86 -0.42 5.11
CA ALA A 424 -19.00 0.13 5.86
C ALA A 424 -18.57 1.35 6.69
N THR A 425 -17.43 1.25 7.39
CA THR A 425 -16.84 2.37 8.14
C THR A 425 -16.55 3.57 7.25
N VAL A 426 -15.98 3.34 6.06
CA VAL A 426 -15.72 4.43 5.08
C VAL A 426 -17.04 5.06 4.62
N ALA A 427 -18.08 4.26 4.35
CA ALA A 427 -19.39 4.79 3.95
C ALA A 427 -20.02 5.66 5.04
N GLU A 428 -19.87 5.29 6.33
CA GLU A 428 -20.30 6.12 7.45
C GLU A 428 -19.53 7.46 7.50
N ILE A 429 -18.21 7.43 7.31
CA ILE A 429 -17.39 8.65 7.25
C ILE A 429 -17.86 9.55 6.10
N GLU A 430 -18.03 8.99 4.90
CA GLU A 430 -18.47 9.72 3.70
C GLU A 430 -19.84 10.36 3.88
N ALA A 431 -20.78 9.68 4.53
CA ALA A 431 -22.09 10.21 4.81
C ALA A 431 -22.00 11.46 5.69
N VAL A 432 -21.19 11.43 6.77
CA VAL A 432 -21.00 12.60 7.65
C VAL A 432 -20.29 13.75 6.92
N VAL A 433 -19.29 13.45 6.09
CA VAL A 433 -18.58 14.45 5.29
C VAL A 433 -19.54 15.12 4.30
N ALA A 434 -20.39 14.34 3.62
CA ALA A 434 -21.36 14.86 2.66
C ALA A 434 -22.39 15.80 3.28
N ASP A 435 -22.70 15.63 4.57
CA ASP A 435 -23.61 16.49 5.33
C ASP A 435 -22.91 17.71 5.94
N THR A 436 -21.59 17.85 5.75
CA THR A 436 -20.79 18.94 6.35
C THR A 436 -20.25 19.86 5.26
N GLU A 437 -20.80 21.07 5.17
CA GLU A 437 -20.35 22.07 4.19
C GLU A 437 -18.91 22.52 4.39
N ASP A 438 -18.18 22.72 3.28
CA ASP A 438 -16.83 23.27 3.21
C ASP A 438 -15.76 22.41 3.90
N VAL A 439 -16.02 21.11 4.09
CA VAL A 439 -15.09 20.16 4.71
C VAL A 439 -14.95 18.90 3.85
N GLU A 440 -13.72 18.45 3.65
CA GLU A 440 -13.44 17.17 2.99
C GLU A 440 -12.36 16.37 3.72
N ILE A 441 -12.37 15.07 3.45
CA ILE A 441 -11.38 14.12 3.96
C ILE A 441 -10.79 13.36 2.77
N ALA A 442 -9.46 13.24 2.74
CA ALA A 442 -8.73 12.40 1.79
C ALA A 442 -7.67 11.57 2.50
N GLY A 443 -7.39 10.37 2.00
CA GLY A 443 -6.32 9.57 2.58
C GLY A 443 -6.33 8.12 2.16
N SER A 444 -5.22 7.45 2.45
CA SER A 444 -5.04 6.03 2.11
C SER A 444 -6.04 5.09 2.79
N PHE A 445 -6.77 5.54 3.79
CA PHE A 445 -7.82 4.76 4.46
C PHE A 445 -9.19 4.86 3.78
N MET A 446 -9.35 5.73 2.78
CA MET A 446 -10.63 5.90 2.08
C MET A 446 -10.81 4.86 0.98
N ARG A 447 -10.02 4.93 -0.09
CA ARG A 447 -10.26 4.21 -1.36
C ARG A 447 -9.08 3.34 -1.83
N GLY A 448 -8.06 3.13 -1.02
CA GLY A 448 -6.92 2.27 -1.29
C GLY A 448 -5.58 2.84 -0.83
N VAL A 449 -4.66 1.94 -0.46
CA VAL A 449 -3.34 2.29 0.09
C VAL A 449 -2.30 2.59 -0.98
N GLY A 450 -2.50 2.12 -2.21
CA GLY A 450 -1.54 2.31 -3.30
C GLY A 450 -1.48 3.74 -3.80
N VAL A 451 -0.31 4.21 -4.24
CA VAL A 451 -0.08 5.57 -4.77
C VAL A 451 -1.16 5.99 -5.78
N PRO A 452 -1.56 5.17 -6.78
CA PRO A 452 -2.63 5.56 -7.72
C PRO A 452 -3.98 5.80 -7.05
N ALA A 453 -4.32 4.97 -6.06
CA ALA A 453 -5.60 5.09 -5.36
C ALA A 453 -5.64 6.35 -4.48
N VAL A 454 -4.54 6.65 -3.79
CA VAL A 454 -4.39 7.86 -2.95
C VAL A 454 -4.47 9.13 -3.81
N ILE A 455 -3.84 9.14 -4.98
CA ILE A 455 -3.93 10.27 -5.92
C ILE A 455 -5.39 10.45 -6.40
N ALA A 456 -6.05 9.38 -6.82
CA ALA A 456 -7.42 9.44 -7.31
C ALA A 456 -8.39 9.92 -6.23
N ASP A 457 -8.25 9.45 -4.99
CA ASP A 457 -9.06 9.86 -3.83
C ASP A 457 -8.86 11.34 -3.50
N ALA A 458 -7.61 11.81 -3.43
CA ALA A 458 -7.29 13.20 -3.14
C ALA A 458 -7.82 14.18 -4.20
N ARG A 459 -7.70 13.83 -5.48
CA ARG A 459 -8.28 14.61 -6.59
C ARG A 459 -9.80 14.68 -6.49
N ALA A 460 -10.44 13.54 -6.20
CA ALA A 460 -11.87 13.49 -6.02
C ALA A 460 -12.34 14.33 -4.81
N ALA A 461 -11.62 14.30 -3.70
CA ALA A 461 -11.90 15.13 -2.52
C ALA A 461 -11.75 16.63 -2.83
N ALA A 462 -10.69 17.01 -3.55
CA ALA A 462 -10.53 18.39 -4.02
C ALA A 462 -11.71 18.87 -4.87
N HIS A 463 -12.21 18.03 -5.79
CA HIS A 463 -13.39 18.36 -6.59
C HIS A 463 -14.68 18.45 -5.76
N ARG A 464 -14.87 17.57 -4.74
CA ARG A 464 -16.06 17.64 -3.88
C ARG A 464 -16.06 18.88 -3.02
N LEU A 465 -14.89 19.30 -2.54
CA LEU A 465 -14.73 20.49 -1.71
C LEU A 465 -15.23 21.77 -2.42
N PHE A 466 -15.30 21.79 -3.75
CA PHE A 466 -15.72 22.94 -4.56
C PHE A 466 -17.08 22.78 -5.27
N LYS A 467 -17.83 21.75 -4.93
CA LYS A 467 -19.21 21.59 -5.36
C LYS A 467 -20.17 22.29 -4.42
#